data_e5be9c8d78a90d9d6a0a27e86c3588dd
#
_entry.id   e5be9c8d78a90d9d6a0a27e86c3588dd
#
_cell.length_a   1.000
_cell.length_b   1.000
_cell.length_c   1.000
_cell.angle_alpha   90.00
_cell.angle_beta   90.00
_cell.angle_gamma   90.00
#
_symmetry.space_group_name_H-M   'P 1'
#
loop_
_entity.id
_entity.type
_entity.pdbx_description
1 polymer ?
#
loop_
_entity_poly.entity_id
_entity_poly.type
_entity_poly.pdbx_seq_one_letter_code
_entity_poly.pdbx_strand_id
1 'polypeptide(L)'
;MAYLDHAATTPILDEALDVYVQTAREVGNASSLHGPGRCARKRVEESRERIAAALGARPSEVIFTGGGTESDNLAIKGIYWARRAQGFGRVLASSVEHHAVMDAVQWLADHEDAEVTWLPVDETGRVKPFEAPEDTALITVMWANNEVGTLQPIPEIVATAAGVPVHTDAVQAVGHVPVNFAASGVSAMTITGHKLGGPQGVGALLLGRDVPCTPLLHGGGQERDVRSGTLDVPSIVAFAVAVEHVVRQQQHELARLTALRDELIKRVGEVIPDAVLNGDPVERLASHAHFSFPGCEGDALLLLLDAQQISVSTGSACNAGVAQPSHVLLAMGADPVTARSSLRFTLGHTSTADDIDALVAALPGAVERARRAGVSR
;
A
#
# COMPACT_ATOMS: atom_id res chain seq x y z
N MET A 1 -10.94 20.92 10.23
CA MET A 1 -9.85 19.92 10.29
C MET A 1 -9.60 19.48 8.86
N ALA A 2 -8.39 19.63 8.38
CA ALA A 2 -7.99 19.14 7.06
C ALA A 2 -7.28 17.78 7.21
N TYR A 3 -7.79 16.74 6.55
CA TYR A 3 -7.22 15.41 6.60
C TYR A 3 -6.46 15.10 5.31
N LEU A 4 -5.13 15.12 5.39
CA LEU A 4 -4.21 14.94 4.27
C LEU A 4 -3.29 13.73 4.45
N ASP A 5 -3.79 12.66 5.10
CA ASP A 5 -3.06 11.41 5.36
C ASP A 5 -3.83 10.15 4.92
N HIS A 6 -4.50 10.23 3.78
CA HIS A 6 -5.30 9.13 3.22
C HIS A 6 -4.45 7.88 2.88
N ALA A 7 -3.16 8.03 2.63
CA ALA A 7 -2.27 6.89 2.42
C ALA A 7 -1.97 6.10 3.70
N ALA A 8 -2.14 6.68 4.88
CA ALA A 8 -2.07 5.93 6.15
C ALA A 8 -3.35 5.15 6.41
N THR A 9 -4.49 5.79 6.27
CA THR A 9 -5.85 5.18 6.26
C THR A 9 -6.82 6.18 5.67
N THR A 10 -7.94 5.70 5.10
CA THR A 10 -8.98 6.60 4.59
C THR A 10 -10.30 6.35 5.33
N PRO A 11 -11.17 7.37 5.50
CA PRO A 11 -12.48 7.17 6.11
C PRO A 11 -13.25 6.04 5.44
N ILE A 12 -13.97 5.26 6.24
CA ILE A 12 -14.82 4.20 5.71
C ILE A 12 -15.95 4.80 4.86
N LEU A 13 -16.25 4.17 3.73
CA LEU A 13 -17.38 4.54 2.89
C LEU A 13 -18.70 4.21 3.60
N ASP A 14 -19.70 5.10 3.52
CA ASP A 14 -21.00 4.90 4.16
C ASP A 14 -21.64 3.57 3.74
N GLU A 15 -21.62 3.24 2.45
CA GLU A 15 -22.15 1.96 1.93
C GLU A 15 -21.39 0.73 2.48
N ALA A 16 -20.09 0.85 2.72
CA ALA A 16 -19.31 -0.22 3.34
C ALA A 16 -19.63 -0.35 4.83
N LEU A 17 -19.80 0.77 5.54
CA LEU A 17 -20.18 0.79 6.94
C LEU A 17 -21.59 0.20 7.15
N ASP A 18 -22.56 0.59 6.32
CA ASP A 18 -23.94 0.11 6.40
C ASP A 18 -24.01 -1.41 6.25
N VAL A 19 -23.35 -1.96 5.24
CA VAL A 19 -23.34 -3.41 5.02
C VAL A 19 -22.56 -4.16 6.10
N TYR A 20 -21.49 -3.55 6.64
CA TYR A 20 -20.76 -4.10 7.78
C TYR A 20 -21.68 -4.25 8.99
N VAL A 21 -22.37 -3.17 9.38
CA VAL A 21 -23.30 -3.16 10.54
C VAL A 21 -24.44 -4.16 10.34
N GLN A 22 -25.02 -4.22 9.13
CA GLN A 22 -26.08 -5.18 8.79
C GLN A 22 -25.55 -6.62 8.96
N THR A 23 -24.40 -6.95 8.38
CA THR A 23 -23.85 -8.31 8.39
C THR A 23 -23.38 -8.72 9.80
N ALA A 24 -22.85 -7.78 10.60
CA ALA A 24 -22.41 -8.04 11.97
C ALA A 24 -23.55 -8.45 12.92
N ARG A 25 -24.81 -8.13 12.58
CA ARG A 25 -26.00 -8.57 13.34
C ARG A 25 -26.44 -10.00 13.01
N GLU A 26 -25.89 -10.58 11.95
CA GLU A 26 -26.25 -11.93 11.52
C GLU A 26 -25.36 -12.97 12.25
N VAL A 27 -25.96 -14.07 12.67
CA VAL A 27 -25.24 -15.19 13.31
C VAL A 27 -24.89 -16.24 12.26
N GLY A 28 -23.62 -16.58 12.17
CA GLY A 28 -23.16 -17.66 11.29
C GLY A 28 -21.64 -17.76 11.19
N ASN A 29 -21.12 -18.98 11.25
CA ASN A 29 -19.73 -19.28 10.92
C ASN A 29 -19.73 -19.92 9.51
N ALA A 30 -18.96 -19.35 8.59
CA ALA A 30 -18.89 -19.81 7.19
C ALA A 30 -18.44 -21.27 7.02
N SER A 31 -17.80 -21.85 8.04
CA SER A 31 -17.40 -23.27 8.06
C SER A 31 -18.50 -24.22 8.54
N SER A 32 -19.62 -23.70 9.09
CA SER A 32 -20.71 -24.52 9.61
C SER A 32 -21.69 -24.97 8.53
N LEU A 33 -22.21 -26.21 8.65
CA LEU A 33 -23.10 -26.82 7.65
C LEU A 33 -24.57 -26.47 7.83
N HIS A 34 -24.98 -25.90 8.96
CA HIS A 34 -26.37 -25.48 9.22
C HIS A 34 -26.77 -24.20 8.48
N GLY A 35 -28.04 -23.85 8.47
CA GLY A 35 -28.60 -22.73 7.72
C GLY A 35 -27.83 -21.41 7.87
N PRO A 36 -27.68 -20.85 9.09
CA PRO A 36 -26.88 -19.63 9.32
C PRO A 36 -25.44 -19.72 8.80
N GLY A 37 -24.77 -20.87 8.97
CA GLY A 37 -23.42 -21.08 8.44
C GLY A 37 -23.37 -21.04 6.93
N ARG A 38 -24.33 -21.67 6.24
CA ARG A 38 -24.42 -21.59 4.77
C ARG A 38 -24.69 -20.18 4.28
N CYS A 39 -25.49 -19.39 5.00
CA CYS A 39 -25.70 -17.97 4.67
C CYS A 39 -24.41 -17.17 4.80
N ALA A 40 -23.67 -17.35 5.89
CA ALA A 40 -22.36 -16.70 6.08
C ALA A 40 -21.38 -17.09 4.97
N ARG A 41 -21.29 -18.39 4.62
CA ARG A 41 -20.46 -18.87 3.51
C ARG A 41 -20.86 -18.25 2.18
N LYS A 42 -22.15 -18.17 1.89
CA LYS A 42 -22.65 -17.53 0.66
C LYS A 42 -22.18 -16.08 0.56
N ARG A 43 -22.26 -15.29 1.66
CA ARG A 43 -21.77 -13.91 1.69
C ARG A 43 -20.27 -13.81 1.41
N VAL A 44 -19.47 -14.72 1.98
CA VAL A 44 -18.03 -14.77 1.72
C VAL A 44 -17.75 -15.05 0.25
N GLU A 45 -18.41 -16.06 -0.34
CA GLU A 45 -18.16 -16.42 -1.74
C GLU A 45 -18.65 -15.33 -2.71
N GLU A 46 -19.81 -14.71 -2.48
CA GLU A 46 -20.29 -13.56 -3.25
C GLU A 46 -19.30 -12.37 -3.15
N SER A 47 -18.71 -12.12 -1.98
CA SER A 47 -17.69 -11.08 -1.80
C SER A 47 -16.41 -11.41 -2.57
N ARG A 48 -16.02 -12.69 -2.57
CA ARG A 48 -14.87 -13.19 -3.34
C ARG A 48 -15.07 -12.99 -4.84
N GLU A 49 -16.26 -13.32 -5.35
CA GLU A 49 -16.64 -13.13 -6.76
C GLU A 49 -16.60 -11.64 -7.15
N ARG A 50 -17.10 -10.75 -6.29
CA ARG A 50 -17.10 -9.30 -6.51
C ARG A 50 -15.68 -8.73 -6.59
N ILE A 51 -14.81 -9.08 -5.65
CA ILE A 51 -13.40 -8.65 -5.67
C ILE A 51 -12.70 -9.18 -6.91
N ALA A 52 -12.91 -10.46 -7.22
CA ALA A 52 -12.30 -11.08 -8.40
C ALA A 52 -12.75 -10.39 -9.70
N ALA A 53 -14.04 -10.12 -9.85
CA ALA A 53 -14.57 -9.42 -11.02
C ALA A 53 -14.02 -7.97 -11.13
N ALA A 54 -13.94 -7.25 -10.02
CA ALA A 54 -13.45 -5.88 -10.00
C ALA A 54 -11.95 -5.78 -10.39
N LEU A 55 -11.15 -6.78 -10.02
CA LEU A 55 -9.68 -6.76 -10.22
C LEU A 55 -9.19 -7.69 -11.33
N GLY A 56 -10.09 -8.25 -12.14
CA GLY A 56 -9.73 -9.13 -13.25
C GLY A 56 -9.08 -10.45 -12.80
N ALA A 57 -9.45 -10.96 -11.65
CA ALA A 57 -9.00 -12.24 -11.11
C ALA A 57 -10.10 -13.31 -11.22
N ARG A 58 -9.77 -14.55 -10.91
CA ARG A 58 -10.76 -15.62 -10.68
C ARG A 58 -11.13 -15.67 -9.19
N PRO A 59 -12.36 -16.02 -8.81
CA PRO A 59 -12.72 -16.16 -7.39
C PRO A 59 -11.79 -17.11 -6.63
N SER A 60 -11.30 -18.16 -7.29
CA SER A 60 -10.33 -19.10 -6.69
C SER A 60 -8.94 -18.50 -6.46
N GLU A 61 -8.62 -17.33 -6.92
CA GLU A 61 -7.34 -16.64 -6.73
C GLU A 61 -7.37 -15.66 -5.56
N VAL A 62 -8.53 -15.29 -5.06
CA VAL A 62 -8.69 -14.39 -3.91
C VAL A 62 -8.59 -15.17 -2.60
N ILE A 63 -7.64 -14.82 -1.73
CA ILE A 63 -7.44 -15.36 -0.38
C ILE A 63 -7.66 -14.23 0.62
N PHE A 64 -8.67 -14.34 1.47
CA PHE A 64 -8.91 -13.35 2.51
C PHE A 64 -7.89 -13.45 3.64
N THR A 65 -7.41 -12.29 4.11
CA THR A 65 -6.41 -12.13 5.16
C THR A 65 -6.84 -11.07 6.16
N GLY A 66 -6.06 -10.88 7.22
CA GLY A 66 -6.27 -9.83 8.21
C GLY A 66 -5.77 -8.44 7.77
N GLY A 67 -5.30 -8.27 6.52
CA GLY A 67 -4.82 -6.99 5.99
C GLY A 67 -3.60 -7.12 5.08
N GLY A 68 -3.06 -5.97 4.62
CA GLY A 68 -1.92 -5.92 3.72
C GLY A 68 -0.69 -6.62 4.30
N THR A 69 -0.32 -6.34 5.54
CA THR A 69 0.85 -6.94 6.19
C THR A 69 0.79 -8.47 6.24
N GLU A 70 -0.38 -9.05 6.54
CA GLU A 70 -0.54 -10.51 6.50
C GLU A 70 -0.42 -11.04 5.07
N SER A 71 -1.01 -10.34 4.09
CA SER A 71 -0.95 -10.73 2.68
C SER A 71 0.48 -10.68 2.14
N ASP A 72 1.24 -9.62 2.43
CA ASP A 72 2.65 -9.49 2.03
C ASP A 72 3.51 -10.60 2.65
N ASN A 73 3.38 -10.83 3.96
CA ASN A 73 4.11 -11.91 4.62
C ASN A 73 3.76 -13.28 4.03
N LEU A 74 2.47 -13.54 3.74
CA LEU A 74 2.02 -14.79 3.14
C LEU A 74 2.60 -14.97 1.73
N ALA A 75 2.56 -13.93 0.90
CA ALA A 75 3.14 -13.99 -0.43
C ALA A 75 4.66 -14.23 -0.37
N ILE A 76 5.39 -13.41 0.38
CA ILE A 76 6.85 -13.43 0.42
C ILE A 76 7.36 -14.73 1.03
N LYS A 77 6.95 -15.03 2.25
CA LYS A 77 7.42 -16.23 2.96
C LYS A 77 6.85 -17.50 2.35
N GLY A 78 5.56 -17.52 2.05
CA GLY A 78 4.87 -18.70 1.52
C GLY A 78 5.38 -19.13 0.15
N ILE A 79 5.60 -18.19 -0.78
CA ILE A 79 6.16 -18.48 -2.11
C ILE A 79 7.63 -18.88 -1.96
N TYR A 80 8.42 -18.15 -1.17
CA TYR A 80 9.83 -18.49 -0.94
C TYR A 80 9.99 -19.91 -0.40
N TRP A 81 9.27 -20.30 0.67
CA TRP A 81 9.37 -21.65 1.24
C TRP A 81 9.02 -22.75 0.24
N ALA A 82 7.95 -22.54 -0.53
CA ALA A 82 7.55 -23.50 -1.56
C ALA A 82 8.57 -23.63 -2.68
N ARG A 83 9.21 -22.52 -3.06
CA ARG A 83 10.24 -22.48 -4.12
C ARG A 83 11.60 -22.94 -3.61
N ARG A 84 11.97 -22.65 -2.36
CA ARG A 84 13.19 -23.16 -1.72
C ARG A 84 13.24 -24.68 -1.73
N ALA A 85 12.11 -25.33 -1.51
CA ALA A 85 12.01 -26.78 -1.61
C ALA A 85 12.32 -27.35 -3.02
N GLN A 86 12.31 -26.50 -4.04
CA GLN A 86 12.64 -26.81 -5.43
C GLN A 86 14.07 -26.36 -5.82
N GLY A 87 14.84 -25.83 -4.87
CA GLY A 87 16.22 -25.39 -5.09
C GLY A 87 16.41 -23.91 -5.41
N PHE A 88 15.35 -23.08 -5.33
CA PHE A 88 15.45 -21.62 -5.53
C PHE A 88 15.62 -20.92 -4.19
N GLY A 89 16.68 -20.12 -4.02
CA GLY A 89 17.03 -19.54 -2.73
C GLY A 89 17.14 -18.01 -2.71
N ARG A 90 16.94 -17.32 -3.84
CA ARG A 90 17.12 -15.88 -3.97
C ARG A 90 15.80 -15.12 -3.99
N VAL A 91 15.76 -13.98 -3.30
CA VAL A 91 14.65 -13.02 -3.36
C VAL A 91 15.17 -11.70 -3.91
N LEU A 92 14.52 -11.20 -4.97
CA LEU A 92 14.73 -9.85 -5.47
C LEU A 92 13.61 -8.96 -4.95
N ALA A 93 13.96 -7.89 -4.22
CA ALA A 93 12.98 -6.95 -3.67
C ALA A 93 13.36 -5.51 -4.02
N SER A 94 12.39 -4.69 -4.32
CA SER A 94 12.64 -3.26 -4.53
C SER A 94 13.15 -2.61 -3.23
N SER A 95 14.08 -1.66 -3.36
CA SER A 95 14.63 -0.92 -2.21
C SER A 95 13.68 0.14 -1.65
N VAL A 96 12.49 0.30 -2.24
CA VAL A 96 11.46 1.28 -1.84
C VAL A 96 10.16 0.64 -1.38
N GLU A 97 10.21 -0.64 -1.01
CA GLU A 97 9.06 -1.38 -0.52
C GLU A 97 8.51 -0.83 0.81
N HIS A 98 7.25 -1.16 1.11
CA HIS A 98 6.70 -0.97 2.45
C HIS A 98 7.37 -1.91 3.46
N HIS A 99 7.46 -1.52 4.73
CA HIS A 99 8.06 -2.35 5.79
C HIS A 99 7.45 -3.75 5.92
N ALA A 100 6.17 -3.94 5.61
CA ALA A 100 5.55 -5.27 5.60
C ALA A 100 6.23 -6.24 4.61
N VAL A 101 6.80 -5.71 3.52
CA VAL A 101 7.60 -6.45 2.54
C VAL A 101 9.07 -6.50 2.95
N MET A 102 9.68 -5.34 3.26
CA MET A 102 11.10 -5.26 3.60
C MET A 102 11.47 -6.14 4.79
N ASP A 103 10.70 -6.04 5.88
CA ASP A 103 10.98 -6.79 7.10
C ASP A 103 10.73 -8.30 6.90
N ALA A 104 9.74 -8.66 6.06
CA ALA A 104 9.51 -10.06 5.71
C ALA A 104 10.66 -10.65 4.87
N VAL A 105 11.20 -9.89 3.92
CA VAL A 105 12.36 -10.27 3.09
C VAL A 105 13.63 -10.33 3.95
N GLN A 106 13.86 -9.33 4.81
CA GLN A 106 15.00 -9.34 5.71
C GLN A 106 14.93 -10.52 6.69
N TRP A 107 13.74 -10.83 7.20
CA TRP A 107 13.55 -11.99 8.05
C TRP A 107 13.94 -13.31 7.37
N LEU A 108 13.66 -13.47 6.08
CA LEU A 108 14.10 -14.64 5.30
C LEU A 108 15.64 -14.72 5.19
N ALA A 109 16.30 -13.56 5.02
CA ALA A 109 17.77 -13.51 5.02
C ALA A 109 18.35 -13.92 6.38
N ASP A 110 17.79 -13.39 7.47
CA ASP A 110 18.32 -13.59 8.83
C ASP A 110 18.05 -14.98 9.41
N HIS A 111 17.00 -15.68 8.95
CA HIS A 111 16.53 -16.92 9.58
C HIS A 111 16.44 -18.13 8.65
N GLU A 112 16.44 -17.89 7.34
CA GLU A 112 16.20 -18.96 6.35
C GLU A 112 17.30 -19.03 5.28
N ASP A 113 18.43 -18.35 5.51
CA ASP A 113 19.57 -18.29 4.59
C ASP A 113 19.18 -17.85 3.16
N ALA A 114 18.16 -16.98 3.01
CA ALA A 114 17.76 -16.45 1.72
C ALA A 114 18.81 -15.47 1.18
N GLU A 115 19.18 -15.63 -0.07
CA GLU A 115 20.00 -14.64 -0.76
C GLU A 115 19.12 -13.47 -1.22
N VAL A 116 19.28 -12.30 -0.59
CA VAL A 116 18.48 -11.11 -0.90
C VAL A 116 19.26 -10.15 -1.81
N THR A 117 18.62 -9.74 -2.89
CA THR A 117 19.11 -8.68 -3.77
C THR A 117 18.11 -7.53 -3.74
N TRP A 118 18.53 -6.39 -3.18
CA TRP A 118 17.74 -5.16 -3.22
C TRP A 118 17.89 -4.49 -4.58
N LEU A 119 16.78 -4.40 -5.32
CA LEU A 119 16.75 -3.76 -6.63
C LEU A 119 16.88 -2.24 -6.45
N PRO A 120 17.87 -1.61 -7.09
CA PRO A 120 18.04 -0.17 -6.99
C PRO A 120 16.95 0.57 -7.75
N VAL A 121 16.68 1.80 -7.30
CA VAL A 121 15.77 2.74 -7.97
C VAL A 121 16.56 3.92 -8.55
N ASP A 122 15.92 4.68 -9.42
CA ASP A 122 16.43 5.98 -9.88
C ASP A 122 16.02 7.11 -8.92
N GLU A 123 16.35 8.35 -9.29
CA GLU A 123 16.03 9.55 -8.51
C GLU A 123 14.54 9.85 -8.39
N THR A 124 13.69 9.21 -9.19
CA THR A 124 12.22 9.31 -9.11
C THR A 124 11.61 8.20 -8.26
N GLY A 125 12.41 7.24 -7.78
CA GLY A 125 11.97 6.08 -7.02
C GLY A 125 11.46 4.93 -7.87
N ARG A 126 11.75 4.91 -9.18
CA ARG A 126 11.39 3.86 -10.12
C ARG A 126 12.46 2.79 -10.18
N VAL A 127 12.08 1.52 -10.11
CA VAL A 127 13.02 0.38 -10.20
C VAL A 127 13.78 0.40 -11.52
N LYS A 128 15.10 0.32 -11.43
CA LYS A 128 15.98 0.24 -12.60
C LYS A 128 15.88 -1.13 -13.27
N PRO A 129 16.14 -1.23 -14.59
CA PRO A 129 16.24 -2.52 -15.28
C PRO A 129 17.20 -3.47 -14.53
N PHE A 130 16.81 -4.73 -14.42
CA PHE A 130 17.59 -5.79 -13.76
C PHE A 130 17.49 -7.10 -14.54
N GLU A 131 18.30 -8.06 -14.17
CA GLU A 131 18.20 -9.45 -14.62
C GLU A 131 17.86 -10.34 -13.44
N ALA A 132 17.00 -11.33 -13.64
CA ALA A 132 16.66 -12.30 -12.62
C ALA A 132 17.60 -13.50 -12.72
N PRO A 133 18.48 -13.76 -11.71
CA PRO A 133 19.31 -14.97 -11.68
C PRO A 133 18.47 -16.25 -11.70
N GLU A 134 19.03 -17.34 -12.21
CA GLU A 134 18.32 -18.63 -12.39
C GLU A 134 17.82 -19.22 -11.04
N ASP A 135 18.50 -18.93 -9.93
CA ASP A 135 18.16 -19.38 -8.58
C ASP A 135 17.10 -18.53 -7.89
N THR A 136 16.46 -17.59 -8.60
CA THR A 136 15.47 -16.68 -8.02
C THR A 136 14.17 -17.41 -7.67
N ALA A 137 13.79 -17.35 -6.40
CA ALA A 137 12.54 -17.88 -5.88
C ALA A 137 11.36 -16.92 -6.08
N LEU A 138 11.60 -15.62 -5.90
CA LEU A 138 10.57 -14.59 -5.89
C LEU A 138 11.15 -13.22 -6.28
N ILE A 139 10.39 -12.46 -7.05
CA ILE A 139 10.60 -11.02 -7.25
C ILE A 139 9.43 -10.30 -6.58
N THR A 140 9.71 -9.26 -5.77
CA THR A 140 8.67 -8.44 -5.15
C THR A 140 8.94 -6.96 -5.41
N VAL A 141 7.96 -6.30 -6.04
CA VAL A 141 7.99 -4.86 -6.34
C VAL A 141 6.60 -4.29 -6.15
N MET A 142 6.45 -3.30 -5.28
CA MET A 142 5.17 -2.63 -5.06
C MET A 142 4.66 -1.99 -6.35
N TRP A 143 3.34 -1.87 -6.51
CA TRP A 143 2.76 -1.24 -7.70
C TRP A 143 2.92 0.28 -7.70
N ALA A 144 2.76 0.87 -6.54
CA ALA A 144 2.88 2.31 -6.35
C ALA A 144 3.48 2.62 -4.97
N ASN A 145 4.44 3.52 -4.92
CA ASN A 145 5.10 3.85 -3.67
C ASN A 145 4.18 4.65 -2.73
N ASN A 146 4.12 4.23 -1.48
CA ASN A 146 3.25 4.81 -0.44
C ASN A 146 3.73 6.15 0.11
N GLU A 147 4.97 6.56 -0.15
CA GLU A 147 5.53 7.84 0.28
C GLU A 147 5.48 8.86 -0.85
N VAL A 148 6.25 8.64 -1.91
CA VAL A 148 6.41 9.61 -3.02
C VAL A 148 5.35 9.45 -4.11
N GLY A 149 4.59 8.36 -4.11
CA GLY A 149 3.52 8.11 -5.06
C GLY A 149 3.97 7.56 -6.42
N THR A 150 5.25 7.37 -6.67
CA THR A 150 5.80 6.88 -7.94
C THR A 150 5.22 5.52 -8.33
N LEU A 151 4.79 5.40 -9.59
CA LEU A 151 4.29 4.14 -10.17
C LEU A 151 5.44 3.29 -10.69
N GLN A 152 5.43 2.00 -10.37
CA GLN A 152 6.44 1.06 -10.83
C GLN A 152 6.06 0.44 -12.19
N PRO A 153 7.05 0.09 -13.02
CA PRO A 153 6.83 -0.46 -14.36
C PRO A 153 6.49 -1.96 -14.29
N ILE A 154 5.35 -2.33 -13.72
CA ILE A 154 4.97 -3.73 -13.46
C ILE A 154 5.00 -4.61 -14.72
N PRO A 155 4.49 -4.17 -15.89
CA PRO A 155 4.56 -4.99 -17.10
C PRO A 155 6.00 -5.32 -17.52
N GLU A 156 6.91 -4.36 -17.44
CA GLU A 156 8.33 -4.53 -17.77
C GLU A 156 9.03 -5.46 -16.77
N ILE A 157 8.69 -5.35 -15.48
CA ILE A 157 9.20 -6.22 -14.42
C ILE A 157 8.77 -7.67 -14.67
N VAL A 158 7.49 -7.90 -14.99
CA VAL A 158 6.97 -9.23 -15.30
C VAL A 158 7.62 -9.79 -16.56
N ALA A 159 7.83 -8.97 -17.59
CA ALA A 159 8.51 -9.41 -18.82
C ALA A 159 9.96 -9.83 -18.53
N THR A 160 10.66 -9.14 -17.62
CA THR A 160 12.03 -9.45 -17.21
C THR A 160 12.13 -10.69 -16.33
N ALA A 161 11.06 -11.03 -15.61
CA ALA A 161 11.05 -12.11 -14.62
C ALA A 161 11.29 -13.52 -15.19
N ALA A 162 11.16 -13.72 -16.50
CA ALA A 162 11.47 -14.98 -17.20
C ALA A 162 10.83 -16.24 -16.56
N GLY A 163 9.61 -16.11 -16.03
CA GLY A 163 8.87 -17.19 -15.37
C GLY A 163 9.10 -17.30 -13.86
N VAL A 164 9.94 -16.47 -13.26
CA VAL A 164 10.03 -16.33 -11.81
C VAL A 164 8.73 -15.70 -11.28
N PRO A 165 8.12 -16.19 -10.19
CA PRO A 165 6.95 -15.56 -9.57
C PRO A 165 7.22 -14.10 -9.22
N VAL A 166 6.30 -13.20 -9.63
CA VAL A 166 6.32 -11.78 -9.27
C VAL A 166 5.18 -11.49 -8.30
N HIS A 167 5.52 -10.98 -7.13
CA HIS A 167 4.58 -10.40 -6.17
C HIS A 167 4.57 -8.88 -6.32
N THR A 168 3.40 -8.27 -6.14
CA THR A 168 3.26 -6.81 -6.03
C THR A 168 2.38 -6.42 -4.85
N ASP A 169 2.86 -5.50 -4.02
CA ASP A 169 2.01 -4.77 -3.09
C ASP A 169 1.24 -3.69 -3.87
N ALA A 170 -0.06 -3.93 -4.10
CA ALA A 170 -0.95 -3.01 -4.81
C ALA A 170 -1.85 -2.19 -3.85
N VAL A 171 -1.52 -2.16 -2.56
CA VAL A 171 -2.29 -1.49 -1.50
C VAL A 171 -2.54 -0.02 -1.80
N GLN A 172 -1.61 0.67 -2.41
CA GLN A 172 -1.74 2.08 -2.81
C GLN A 172 -2.25 2.26 -4.25
N ALA A 173 -2.31 1.21 -5.05
CA ALA A 173 -2.64 1.30 -6.47
C ALA A 173 -4.12 1.10 -6.76
N VAL A 174 -4.77 0.12 -6.11
CA VAL A 174 -6.18 -0.20 -6.33
C VAL A 174 -7.05 1.03 -6.05
N GLY A 175 -7.97 1.33 -6.96
CA GLY A 175 -8.83 2.51 -6.89
C GLY A 175 -8.17 3.82 -7.37
N HIS A 176 -6.84 3.88 -7.42
CA HIS A 176 -6.11 5.07 -7.87
C HIS A 176 -5.61 4.96 -9.32
N VAL A 177 -5.22 3.75 -9.75
CA VAL A 177 -4.83 3.45 -11.13
C VAL A 177 -5.52 2.18 -11.61
N PRO A 178 -5.64 1.97 -12.94
CA PRO A 178 -6.19 0.71 -13.45
C PRO A 178 -5.34 -0.49 -13.01
N VAL A 179 -5.93 -1.37 -12.21
CA VAL A 179 -5.31 -2.60 -11.74
C VAL A 179 -6.13 -3.79 -12.25
N ASN A 180 -5.47 -4.71 -12.96
CA ASN A 180 -6.08 -5.96 -13.40
C ASN A 180 -5.09 -7.10 -13.18
N PHE A 181 -5.42 -8.03 -12.30
CA PHE A 181 -4.54 -9.10 -11.88
C PHE A 181 -4.09 -9.99 -13.05
N ALA A 182 -5.04 -10.49 -13.84
CA ALA A 182 -4.70 -11.36 -14.96
C ALA A 182 -3.90 -10.64 -16.05
N ALA A 183 -4.27 -9.39 -16.39
CA ALA A 183 -3.60 -8.63 -17.42
C ALA A 183 -2.20 -8.14 -17.01
N SER A 184 -1.95 -7.95 -15.70
CA SER A 184 -0.63 -7.54 -15.21
C SER A 184 0.43 -8.63 -15.34
N GLY A 185 0.01 -9.90 -15.36
CA GLY A 185 0.91 -11.05 -15.39
C GLY A 185 1.62 -11.34 -14.07
N VAL A 186 1.34 -10.62 -12.98
CA VAL A 186 1.91 -10.91 -11.67
C VAL A 186 1.38 -12.22 -11.12
N SER A 187 2.18 -12.89 -10.31
CA SER A 187 1.87 -14.19 -9.70
C SER A 187 1.09 -14.04 -8.40
N ALA A 188 1.30 -12.93 -7.70
CA ALA A 188 0.62 -12.60 -6.45
C ALA A 188 0.46 -11.08 -6.30
N MET A 189 -0.66 -10.64 -5.68
CA MET A 189 -0.97 -9.23 -5.48
C MET A 189 -1.63 -9.01 -4.13
N THR A 190 -1.07 -8.12 -3.33
CA THR A 190 -1.62 -7.72 -2.02
C THR A 190 -2.55 -6.53 -2.13
N ILE A 191 -3.71 -6.60 -1.47
CA ILE A 191 -4.67 -5.51 -1.31
C ILE A 191 -5.21 -5.44 0.13
N THR A 192 -5.68 -4.26 0.58
CA THR A 192 -6.21 -4.07 1.94
C THR A 192 -7.43 -3.17 1.99
N GLY A 193 -8.33 -3.41 2.93
CA GLY A 193 -9.62 -2.71 3.01
C GLY A 193 -9.48 -1.23 3.40
N HIS A 194 -8.73 -0.93 4.44
CA HIS A 194 -8.70 0.41 5.04
C HIS A 194 -8.07 1.51 4.17
N LYS A 195 -7.41 1.17 3.08
CA LYS A 195 -6.90 2.13 2.08
C LYS A 195 -7.94 2.44 1.00
N LEU A 196 -9.00 1.64 0.92
CA LEU A 196 -10.05 1.71 -0.09
C LEU A 196 -11.39 2.22 0.47
N GLY A 197 -11.40 2.71 1.71
CA GLY A 197 -12.64 3.04 2.41
C GLY A 197 -13.43 1.82 2.89
N GLY A 198 -12.77 0.68 3.03
CA GLY A 198 -13.25 -0.50 3.72
C GLY A 198 -12.81 -0.57 5.18
N PRO A 199 -13.19 -1.61 5.93
CA PRO A 199 -12.77 -1.81 7.32
C PRO A 199 -11.26 -2.03 7.45
N GLN A 200 -10.72 -1.68 8.63
CA GLN A 200 -9.42 -2.14 9.08
C GLN A 200 -9.48 -3.64 9.41
N GLY A 201 -8.32 -4.31 9.45
CA GLY A 201 -8.24 -5.71 9.85
C GLY A 201 -8.74 -6.70 8.79
N VAL A 202 -8.90 -6.28 7.55
CA VAL A 202 -9.24 -7.12 6.41
C VAL A 202 -8.43 -6.75 5.17
N GLY A 203 -8.03 -7.75 4.42
CA GLY A 203 -7.37 -7.63 3.14
C GLY A 203 -7.50 -8.90 2.32
N ALA A 204 -6.79 -8.96 1.22
CA ALA A 204 -6.69 -10.18 0.43
C ALA A 204 -5.33 -10.28 -0.26
N LEU A 205 -4.88 -11.51 -0.42
CA LEU A 205 -3.84 -11.90 -1.36
C LEU A 205 -4.53 -12.49 -2.59
N LEU A 206 -4.37 -11.86 -3.75
CA LEU A 206 -4.67 -12.49 -5.02
C LEU A 206 -3.48 -13.37 -5.38
N LEU A 207 -3.70 -14.68 -5.48
CA LEU A 207 -2.65 -15.67 -5.69
C LEU A 207 -2.98 -16.54 -6.90
N GLY A 208 -2.12 -16.52 -7.90
CA GLY A 208 -2.27 -17.32 -9.10
C GLY A 208 -2.41 -18.81 -8.77
N ARG A 209 -3.27 -19.54 -9.50
CA ARG A 209 -3.62 -20.93 -9.17
C ARG A 209 -2.43 -21.90 -9.21
N ASP A 210 -1.48 -21.61 -10.05
CA ASP A 210 -0.29 -22.46 -10.27
C ASP A 210 0.92 -21.96 -9.45
N VAL A 211 0.73 -20.94 -8.61
CA VAL A 211 1.78 -20.39 -7.75
C VAL A 211 1.82 -21.17 -6.44
N PRO A 212 2.89 -21.90 -6.15
CA PRO A 212 3.01 -22.64 -4.91
C PRO A 212 3.20 -21.66 -3.75
N CYS A 213 2.46 -21.89 -2.66
CA CYS A 213 2.52 -21.05 -1.46
C CYS A 213 2.34 -21.91 -0.20
N THR A 214 3.33 -21.91 0.66
CA THR A 214 3.27 -22.58 1.95
C THR A 214 2.51 -21.68 2.94
N PRO A 215 1.51 -22.19 3.69
CA PRO A 215 0.73 -21.37 4.62
C PRO A 215 1.57 -20.86 5.79
N LEU A 216 1.31 -19.61 6.22
CA LEU A 216 1.86 -19.05 7.47
C LEU A 216 1.04 -19.49 8.69
N LEU A 217 -0.28 -19.56 8.54
CA LEU A 217 -1.21 -19.88 9.61
C LEU A 217 -1.79 -21.27 9.39
N HIS A 218 -1.57 -22.16 10.35
CA HIS A 218 -2.06 -23.53 10.34
C HIS A 218 -3.33 -23.65 11.18
N GLY A 219 -4.31 -24.46 10.74
CA GLY A 219 -5.57 -24.65 11.44
C GLY A 219 -6.61 -25.34 10.56
N GLY A 220 -7.83 -24.81 10.49
CA GLY A 220 -8.97 -25.45 9.82
C GLY A 220 -9.04 -25.30 8.29
N GLY A 221 -8.01 -24.76 7.62
CA GLY A 221 -7.92 -24.70 6.15
C GLY A 221 -8.99 -23.86 5.46
N GLN A 222 -9.55 -22.83 6.13
CA GLN A 222 -10.70 -22.07 5.67
C GLN A 222 -10.50 -21.42 4.28
N GLU A 223 -9.32 -20.89 4.03
CA GLU A 223 -8.93 -20.30 2.74
C GLU A 223 -8.08 -21.29 1.95
N ARG A 224 -8.66 -22.43 1.56
CA ARG A 224 -8.07 -23.47 0.67
C ARG A 224 -6.71 -23.97 1.14
N ASP A 225 -6.54 -24.17 2.46
CA ASP A 225 -5.29 -24.57 3.10
C ASP A 225 -4.11 -23.59 2.89
N VAL A 226 -4.31 -22.45 2.26
CA VAL A 226 -3.32 -21.37 2.13
C VAL A 226 -3.34 -20.44 3.35
N ARG A 227 -4.53 -20.23 3.93
CA ARG A 227 -4.68 -19.44 5.15
C ARG A 227 -5.77 -20.03 6.03
N SER A 228 -5.46 -20.29 7.29
CA SER A 228 -6.40 -20.81 8.30
C SER A 228 -6.90 -19.69 9.22
N GLY A 229 -8.08 -19.90 9.82
CA GLY A 229 -8.71 -19.00 10.79
C GLY A 229 -10.16 -18.69 10.41
N THR A 230 -10.99 -18.48 11.43
CA THR A 230 -12.39 -18.10 11.23
C THR A 230 -12.45 -16.79 10.43
N LEU A 231 -13.27 -16.77 9.38
CA LEU A 231 -13.42 -15.62 8.50
C LEU A 231 -14.29 -14.56 9.17
N ASP A 232 -13.83 -13.32 9.13
CA ASP A 232 -14.59 -12.13 9.54
C ASP A 232 -15.56 -11.73 8.43
N VAL A 233 -16.73 -12.36 8.43
CA VAL A 233 -17.75 -12.19 7.37
C VAL A 233 -18.17 -10.73 7.20
N PRO A 234 -18.46 -9.95 8.28
CA PRO A 234 -18.81 -8.55 8.15
C PRO A 234 -17.72 -7.72 7.46
N SER A 235 -16.46 -7.87 7.87
CA SER A 235 -15.35 -7.14 7.27
C SER A 235 -15.12 -7.53 5.80
N ILE A 236 -15.25 -8.81 5.46
CA ILE A 236 -15.11 -9.31 4.09
C ILE A 236 -16.18 -8.72 3.17
N VAL A 237 -17.44 -8.68 3.63
CA VAL A 237 -18.55 -8.13 2.83
C VAL A 237 -18.36 -6.63 2.61
N ALA A 238 -18.00 -5.88 3.64
CA ALA A 238 -17.74 -4.45 3.53
C ALA A 238 -16.51 -4.15 2.67
N PHE A 239 -15.47 -4.96 2.77
CA PHE A 239 -14.28 -4.85 1.92
C PHE A 239 -14.62 -5.04 0.44
N ALA A 240 -15.44 -6.03 0.10
CA ALA A 240 -15.87 -6.24 -1.29
C ALA A 240 -16.68 -5.05 -1.84
N VAL A 241 -17.55 -4.44 -1.01
CA VAL A 241 -18.26 -3.20 -1.36
C VAL A 241 -17.27 -2.07 -1.64
N ALA A 242 -16.28 -1.89 -0.78
CA ALA A 242 -15.28 -0.84 -0.95
C ALA A 242 -14.45 -1.04 -2.24
N VAL A 243 -14.00 -2.28 -2.53
CA VAL A 243 -13.24 -2.59 -3.75
C VAL A 243 -14.08 -2.28 -5.00
N GLU A 244 -15.34 -2.72 -5.06
CA GLU A 244 -16.21 -2.41 -6.20
C GLU A 244 -16.45 -0.91 -6.35
N HIS A 245 -16.65 -0.21 -5.24
CA HIS A 245 -16.89 1.24 -5.26
C HIS A 245 -15.68 1.96 -5.87
N VAL A 246 -14.48 1.74 -5.35
CA VAL A 246 -13.30 2.48 -5.80
C VAL A 246 -12.92 2.16 -7.25
N VAL A 247 -13.11 0.92 -7.69
CA VAL A 247 -12.88 0.55 -9.09
C VAL A 247 -13.92 1.19 -10.02
N ARG A 248 -15.19 1.20 -9.62
CA ARG A 248 -16.25 1.85 -10.39
C ARG A 248 -16.07 3.37 -10.49
N GLN A 249 -15.63 4.02 -9.41
CA GLN A 249 -15.43 5.47 -9.35
C GLN A 249 -14.05 5.93 -9.85
N GLN A 250 -13.15 5.00 -10.15
CA GLN A 250 -11.73 5.26 -10.40
C GLN A 250 -11.49 6.38 -11.42
N GLN A 251 -12.13 6.35 -12.57
CA GLN A 251 -11.91 7.36 -13.62
C GLN A 251 -12.35 8.77 -13.18
N HIS A 252 -13.46 8.87 -12.46
CA HIS A 252 -13.95 10.14 -11.91
C HIS A 252 -13.01 10.66 -10.83
N GLU A 253 -12.63 9.81 -9.87
CA GLU A 253 -11.74 10.17 -8.77
C GLU A 253 -10.32 10.49 -9.26
N LEU A 254 -9.81 9.78 -10.24
CA LEU A 254 -8.51 10.07 -10.85
C LEU A 254 -8.46 11.52 -11.37
N ALA A 255 -9.46 11.96 -12.14
CA ALA A 255 -9.52 13.32 -12.67
C ALA A 255 -9.61 14.37 -11.55
N ARG A 256 -10.50 14.12 -10.55
CA ARG A 256 -10.72 15.03 -9.41
C ARG A 256 -9.47 15.17 -8.54
N LEU A 257 -8.87 14.05 -8.15
CA LEU A 257 -7.69 14.04 -7.28
C LEU A 257 -6.46 14.59 -8.01
N THR A 258 -6.31 14.34 -9.32
CA THR A 258 -5.24 14.95 -10.12
C THR A 258 -5.33 16.48 -10.07
N ALA A 259 -6.51 17.04 -10.28
CA ALA A 259 -6.69 18.50 -10.25
C ALA A 259 -6.38 19.08 -8.85
N LEU A 260 -6.83 18.42 -7.78
CA LEU A 260 -6.54 18.83 -6.39
C LEU A 260 -5.04 18.71 -6.07
N ARG A 261 -4.41 17.60 -6.44
CA ARG A 261 -2.97 17.38 -6.23
C ARG A 261 -2.13 18.43 -6.97
N ASP A 262 -2.44 18.70 -8.22
CA ASP A 262 -1.68 19.65 -9.04
C ASP A 262 -1.82 21.07 -8.49
N GLU A 263 -3.00 21.45 -8.01
CA GLU A 263 -3.22 22.72 -7.31
C GLU A 263 -2.42 22.78 -6.00
N LEU A 264 -2.42 21.68 -5.21
CA LEU A 264 -1.62 21.58 -4.00
C LEU A 264 -0.13 21.76 -4.30
N ILE A 265 0.39 21.03 -5.29
CA ILE A 265 1.81 21.09 -5.68
C ILE A 265 2.19 22.51 -6.11
N LYS A 266 1.39 23.14 -6.97
CA LYS A 266 1.59 24.50 -7.45
C LYS A 266 1.65 25.48 -6.27
N ARG A 267 0.64 25.47 -5.39
CA ARG A 267 0.52 26.42 -4.29
C ARG A 267 1.58 26.24 -3.21
N VAL A 268 1.99 24.99 -2.92
CA VAL A 268 3.12 24.75 -2.01
C VAL A 268 4.38 25.40 -2.58
N GLY A 269 4.67 25.23 -3.88
CA GLY A 269 5.82 25.89 -4.53
C GLY A 269 5.74 27.41 -4.54
N GLU A 270 4.54 28.00 -4.59
CA GLU A 270 4.34 29.46 -4.52
C GLU A 270 4.63 30.02 -3.11
N VAL A 271 4.19 29.31 -2.04
CA VAL A 271 4.36 29.80 -0.66
C VAL A 271 5.69 29.37 -0.03
N ILE A 272 6.31 28.27 -0.51
CA ILE A 272 7.62 27.77 -0.07
C ILE A 272 8.47 27.49 -1.32
N PRO A 273 9.09 28.51 -1.92
CA PRO A 273 9.78 28.37 -3.22
C PRO A 273 10.97 27.41 -3.25
N ASP A 274 11.52 27.07 -2.11
CA ASP A 274 12.63 26.10 -1.97
C ASP A 274 12.17 24.71 -1.53
N ALA A 275 10.86 24.46 -1.46
CA ALA A 275 10.34 23.11 -1.26
C ALA A 275 10.63 22.23 -2.49
N VAL A 276 11.10 21.02 -2.26
CA VAL A 276 11.45 20.06 -3.32
C VAL A 276 10.41 18.97 -3.41
N LEU A 277 9.72 18.89 -4.55
CA LEU A 277 8.77 17.79 -4.84
C LEU A 277 9.56 16.50 -5.12
N ASN A 278 9.26 15.45 -4.35
CA ASN A 278 9.90 14.13 -4.49
C ASN A 278 9.03 13.17 -5.32
N GLY A 279 9.68 12.18 -5.93
CA GLY A 279 9.04 11.17 -6.78
C GLY A 279 8.90 11.59 -8.24
N ASP A 280 8.36 10.69 -9.07
CA ASP A 280 8.18 10.94 -10.49
C ASP A 280 7.17 12.09 -10.72
N PRO A 281 7.47 13.09 -11.54
CA PRO A 281 6.56 14.23 -11.77
C PRO A 281 5.33 13.84 -12.60
N VAL A 282 5.37 12.75 -13.36
CA VAL A 282 4.32 12.34 -14.31
C VAL A 282 3.71 11.00 -13.89
N GLU A 283 4.55 9.97 -13.76
CA GLU A 283 4.13 8.60 -13.43
C GLU A 283 3.96 8.45 -11.92
N ARG A 284 2.92 9.13 -11.39
CA ARG A 284 2.60 9.15 -9.94
C ARG A 284 1.12 9.02 -9.67
N LEU A 285 0.79 8.56 -8.46
CA LEU A 285 -0.57 8.53 -7.96
C LEU A 285 -1.18 9.94 -7.93
N ALA A 286 -2.42 10.06 -8.36
CA ALA A 286 -3.18 11.31 -8.30
C ALA A 286 -3.40 11.84 -6.87
N SER A 287 -3.30 10.96 -5.88
CA SER A 287 -3.52 11.27 -4.47
C SER A 287 -2.28 11.75 -3.71
N HIS A 288 -1.06 11.66 -4.27
CA HIS A 288 0.19 11.85 -3.53
C HIS A 288 0.95 13.11 -3.93
N ALA A 289 1.32 13.90 -2.93
CA ALA A 289 2.32 14.97 -3.04
C ALA A 289 3.29 14.85 -1.86
N HIS A 290 4.57 14.60 -2.14
CA HIS A 290 5.61 14.43 -1.14
C HIS A 290 6.68 15.50 -1.33
N PHE A 291 6.98 16.26 -0.27
CA PHE A 291 7.95 17.36 -0.34
C PHE A 291 9.04 17.23 0.72
N SER A 292 10.26 17.61 0.35
CA SER A 292 11.31 17.95 1.29
C SER A 292 11.37 19.46 1.50
N PHE A 293 11.53 19.89 2.77
CA PHE A 293 11.58 21.28 3.19
C PHE A 293 12.96 21.60 3.77
N PRO A 294 13.90 22.15 2.99
CA PRO A 294 15.27 22.40 3.44
C PRO A 294 15.34 23.20 4.74
N GLY A 295 16.19 22.72 5.67
CA GLY A 295 16.37 23.34 6.98
C GLY A 295 15.29 23.03 8.02
N CYS A 296 14.35 22.11 7.71
CA CYS A 296 13.32 21.66 8.66
C CYS A 296 13.58 20.22 9.10
N GLU A 297 12.99 19.86 10.24
CA GLU A 297 12.78 18.47 10.65
C GLU A 297 11.29 18.12 10.37
N GLY A 298 11.03 17.02 9.67
CA GLY A 298 9.68 16.60 9.28
C GLY A 298 8.73 16.43 10.45
N ASP A 299 9.21 15.84 11.56
CA ASP A 299 8.41 15.68 12.78
C ASP A 299 8.01 17.02 13.41
N ALA A 300 8.91 18.02 13.36
CA ALA A 300 8.58 19.36 13.85
C ALA A 300 7.50 20.02 12.97
N LEU A 301 7.60 19.86 11.65
CA LEU A 301 6.57 20.35 10.73
C LEU A 301 5.22 19.65 10.96
N LEU A 302 5.24 18.32 11.12
CA LEU A 302 4.04 17.53 11.41
C LEU A 302 3.35 18.05 12.67
N LEU A 303 4.07 18.19 13.78
CA LEU A 303 3.51 18.68 15.05
C LEU A 303 2.97 20.11 14.94
N LEU A 304 3.64 20.98 14.17
CA LEU A 304 3.20 22.37 13.96
C LEU A 304 1.92 22.45 13.12
N LEU A 305 1.73 21.55 12.16
CA LEU A 305 0.51 21.45 11.35
C LEU A 305 -0.62 20.77 12.12
N ASP A 306 -0.35 19.72 12.88
CA ASP A 306 -1.32 19.03 13.71
C ASP A 306 -1.93 19.98 14.77
N ALA A 307 -1.10 20.84 15.39
CA ALA A 307 -1.57 21.89 16.30
C ALA A 307 -2.54 22.89 15.62
N GLN A 308 -2.59 22.94 14.29
CA GLN A 308 -3.53 23.73 13.49
C GLN A 308 -4.64 22.86 12.87
N GLN A 309 -4.81 21.62 13.36
CA GLN A 309 -5.81 20.66 12.90
C GLN A 309 -5.63 20.25 11.42
N ILE A 310 -4.40 20.14 10.97
CA ILE A 310 -4.02 19.65 9.64
C ILE A 310 -3.23 18.36 9.83
N SER A 311 -3.87 17.23 9.49
CA SER A 311 -3.28 15.89 9.62
C SER A 311 -2.46 15.55 8.38
N VAL A 312 -1.14 15.33 8.57
CA VAL A 312 -0.17 14.98 7.54
C VAL A 312 0.74 13.86 8.04
N SER A 313 1.64 13.35 7.20
CA SER A 313 2.60 12.31 7.59
C SER A 313 4.02 12.69 7.16
N THR A 314 5.04 12.17 7.86
CA THR A 314 6.43 12.19 7.37
C THR A 314 6.67 11.14 6.27
N GLY A 315 5.70 10.24 6.04
CA GLY A 315 5.84 9.14 5.07
C GLY A 315 6.56 7.92 5.67
N SER A 316 7.64 8.14 6.40
CA SER A 316 8.40 7.08 7.07
C SER A 316 7.70 6.57 8.32
N ALA A 317 7.78 5.27 8.60
CA ALA A 317 7.30 4.70 9.85
C ALA A 317 8.19 5.16 11.02
N CYS A 318 7.56 5.73 12.07
CA CYS A 318 8.26 6.05 13.32
C CYS A 318 8.54 4.76 14.10
N ASN A 319 9.77 4.31 14.16
CA ASN A 319 10.17 3.26 15.08
C ASN A 319 10.40 3.84 16.49
N ALA A 320 9.50 3.51 17.43
CA ALA A 320 9.60 3.84 18.85
C ALA A 320 9.78 5.36 19.16
N GLY A 321 9.20 6.25 18.35
CA GLY A 321 9.23 7.69 18.63
C GLY A 321 10.54 8.42 18.24
N VAL A 322 11.43 7.74 17.52
CA VAL A 322 12.62 8.37 16.94
C VAL A 322 12.44 8.53 15.44
N ALA A 323 12.53 9.77 14.96
CA ALA A 323 12.47 10.10 13.55
C ALA A 323 13.62 9.41 12.80
N GLN A 324 13.28 8.45 11.95
CA GLN A 324 14.24 7.85 11.03
C GLN A 324 14.11 8.54 9.67
N PRO A 325 15.24 8.75 8.95
CA PRO A 325 15.15 9.25 7.58
C PRO A 325 14.39 8.27 6.72
N SER A 326 13.57 8.76 5.78
CA SER A 326 12.85 7.91 4.84
C SER A 326 13.82 7.03 4.06
N HIS A 327 13.66 5.71 4.18
CA HIS A 327 14.45 4.75 3.41
C HIS A 327 14.19 4.88 1.90
N VAL A 328 12.98 5.31 1.52
CA VAL A 328 12.59 5.58 0.13
C VAL A 328 13.45 6.72 -0.41
N LEU A 329 13.50 7.86 0.28
CA LEU A 329 14.32 9.00 -0.16
C LEU A 329 15.82 8.68 -0.16
N LEU A 330 16.31 7.90 0.81
CA LEU A 330 17.70 7.43 0.82
C LEU A 330 17.99 6.54 -0.40
N ALA A 331 17.09 5.61 -0.74
CA ALA A 331 17.22 4.76 -1.92
C ALA A 331 17.17 5.55 -3.23
N MET A 332 16.43 6.67 -3.27
CA MET A 332 16.40 7.63 -4.38
C MET A 332 17.66 8.51 -4.47
N GLY A 333 18.57 8.43 -3.51
CA GLY A 333 19.84 9.17 -3.50
C GLY A 333 19.85 10.45 -2.68
N ALA A 334 18.78 10.74 -1.92
CA ALA A 334 18.77 11.88 -1.01
C ALA A 334 19.75 11.66 0.16
N ASP A 335 20.37 12.73 0.64
CA ASP A 335 21.16 12.68 1.88
C ASP A 335 20.23 12.54 3.11
N PRO A 336 20.75 12.04 4.25
CA PRO A 336 19.94 11.79 5.44
C PRO A 336 19.26 13.03 6.04
N VAL A 337 19.82 14.24 5.83
CA VAL A 337 19.22 15.49 6.33
C VAL A 337 17.99 15.85 5.48
N THR A 338 18.14 15.80 4.16
CA THR A 338 17.03 15.99 3.22
C THR A 338 15.94 14.93 3.44
N ALA A 339 16.31 13.67 3.62
CA ALA A 339 15.35 12.60 3.86
C ALA A 339 14.51 12.79 5.15
N ARG A 340 15.07 13.41 6.21
CA ARG A 340 14.33 13.75 7.43
C ARG A 340 13.48 15.01 7.32
N SER A 341 13.75 15.87 6.35
CA SER A 341 13.06 17.17 6.20
C SER A 341 11.73 17.07 5.46
N SER A 342 11.17 15.87 5.28
CA SER A 342 10.07 15.65 4.34
C SER A 342 8.71 15.50 5.02
N LEU A 343 7.66 15.87 4.25
CA LEU A 343 6.26 15.58 4.56
C LEU A 343 5.55 14.98 3.35
N ARG A 344 4.66 14.07 3.62
CA ARG A 344 3.71 13.50 2.67
C ARG A 344 2.32 14.08 2.90
N PHE A 345 1.72 14.59 1.83
CA PHE A 345 0.32 15.00 1.76
C PHE A 345 -0.42 14.03 0.86
N THR A 346 -1.48 13.40 1.37
CA THR A 346 -2.26 12.48 0.57
C THR A 346 -3.74 12.77 0.64
N LEU A 347 -4.35 12.80 -0.55
CA LEU A 347 -5.74 13.13 -0.80
C LEU A 347 -6.58 11.84 -0.94
N GLY A 348 -7.87 11.93 -0.68
CA GLY A 348 -8.81 10.83 -0.85
C GLY A 348 -10.21 11.29 -1.20
N HIS A 349 -11.18 10.37 -1.08
CA HIS A 349 -12.56 10.62 -1.49
C HIS A 349 -13.26 11.76 -0.72
N THR A 350 -12.79 12.10 0.48
CA THR A 350 -13.32 13.22 1.29
C THR A 350 -12.58 14.53 1.09
N SER A 351 -11.44 14.53 0.38
CA SER A 351 -10.61 15.74 0.22
C SER A 351 -11.27 16.78 -0.68
N THR A 352 -11.13 18.04 -0.28
CA THR A 352 -11.69 19.21 -0.95
C THR A 352 -10.65 20.31 -1.18
N ALA A 353 -11.00 21.37 -1.92
CA ALA A 353 -10.15 22.55 -2.07
C ALA A 353 -9.91 23.26 -0.72
N ASP A 354 -10.87 23.21 0.21
CA ASP A 354 -10.74 23.84 1.53
C ASP A 354 -9.61 23.21 2.36
N ASP A 355 -9.33 21.90 2.17
CA ASP A 355 -8.22 21.23 2.85
C ASP A 355 -6.86 21.76 2.33
N ILE A 356 -6.77 22.06 1.02
CA ILE A 356 -5.59 22.68 0.41
C ILE A 356 -5.45 24.12 0.89
N ASP A 357 -6.53 24.87 0.95
CA ASP A 357 -6.54 26.23 1.46
C ASP A 357 -6.02 26.31 2.89
N ALA A 358 -6.50 25.42 3.76
CA ALA A 358 -6.06 25.32 5.15
C ALA A 358 -4.55 25.00 5.24
N LEU A 359 -4.06 24.02 4.46
CA LEU A 359 -2.63 23.67 4.43
C LEU A 359 -1.78 24.86 3.97
N VAL A 360 -2.11 25.47 2.84
CA VAL A 360 -1.32 26.56 2.23
C VAL A 360 -1.27 27.78 3.13
N ALA A 361 -2.35 28.08 3.86
CA ALA A 361 -2.37 29.18 4.82
C ALA A 361 -1.47 28.92 6.05
N ALA A 362 -1.38 27.66 6.51
CA ALA A 362 -0.62 27.28 7.70
C ALA A 362 0.87 27.03 7.45
N LEU A 363 1.20 26.52 6.24
CA LEU A 363 2.52 25.99 5.92
C LEU A 363 3.66 27.00 6.08
N PRO A 364 3.58 28.27 5.60
CA PRO A 364 4.67 29.25 5.76
C PRO A 364 5.08 29.47 7.21
N GLY A 365 4.09 29.64 8.11
CA GLY A 365 4.35 29.81 9.54
C GLY A 365 4.95 28.58 10.21
N ALA A 366 4.54 27.39 9.79
CA ALA A 366 5.11 26.13 10.28
C ALA A 366 6.56 25.97 9.83
N VAL A 367 6.87 26.21 8.55
CA VAL A 367 8.23 26.13 7.98
C VAL A 367 9.16 27.14 8.65
N GLU A 368 8.74 28.39 8.81
CA GLU A 368 9.55 29.42 9.48
C GLU A 368 9.89 29.01 10.91
N ARG A 369 8.93 28.50 11.67
CA ARG A 369 9.16 28.05 13.06
C ARG A 369 10.06 26.82 13.13
N ALA A 370 9.87 25.85 12.23
CA ALA A 370 10.69 24.62 12.17
C ALA A 370 12.15 24.98 11.85
N ARG A 371 12.41 25.87 10.89
CA ARG A 371 13.77 26.34 10.55
C ARG A 371 14.46 27.04 11.72
N ARG A 372 13.74 27.90 12.46
CA ARG A 372 14.29 28.56 13.67
C ARG A 372 14.70 27.55 14.74
N ALA A 373 13.92 26.48 14.93
CA ALA A 373 14.23 25.44 15.90
C ALA A 373 15.46 24.60 15.48
N GLY A 374 15.65 24.38 14.17
CA GLY A 374 16.82 23.64 13.62
C GLY A 374 18.14 24.42 13.71
N VAL A 375 18.10 25.75 13.64
CA VAL A 375 19.32 26.62 13.77
C VAL A 375 19.86 26.67 15.20
N SER A 376 19.05 26.26 16.19
CA SER A 376 19.44 26.32 17.61
C SER A 376 20.10 25.04 18.13
N ARG A 377 20.42 24.10 17.26
CA ARG A 377 21.16 22.87 17.52
C ARG A 377 22.49 22.86 16.78
#